data_9d17a1be4937169d4a924e2d8c908ff2
#
_entry.id   9d17a1be4937169d4a924e2d8c908ff2
#
_cell.length_a   1.000
_cell.length_b   1.000
_cell.length_c   1.000
_cell.angle_alpha   90.00
_cell.angle_beta   90.00
_cell.angle_gamma   90.00
#
_symmetry.space_group_name_H-M   'P 1'
#
loop_
_entity.id
_entity.type
_entity.pdbx_description
1 polymer ?
#
loop_
_entity_poly.entity_id
_entity_poly.type
_entity_poly.pdbx_seq_one_letter_code
_entity_poly.pdbx_strand_id
1 'polypeptide(L)'
;LFRSLKEGVYADIETSKGNMIVKLEYKKAPNTVANFITLSEGKNPFVSEEFKNKPFYDGLKFHRVITDFMIQGGDPNGDGSGGPGYKFKDEFHPDLKHSKAGILSMANAGPGTNGSQFFITHKETPWLDNMHSVFGEVIEGLEIINTIESDDVIEKVTIVRIGSEAKKFDAIKIFKNYYSKVAKEQKEAEEKAKVLAESKTKEINDLKVKGTKSKSGLIYEIITPGDGKKPTAGSKIYINYAGFLENGLQFDTTIEESAKQFGTYNPNKAAQNGYAPYPAAIGNLQFIPGFVEGINLLNFGGKAKLYIPSNLAYGPQGAGGIIPPNANIYFEIELLENPTK
;
A
#
# COMPACT_ATOMS: atom_id res chain seq x y z
N LEU A 1 -31.18 -27.13 4.27
CA LEU A 1 -29.86 -26.84 3.65
C LEU A 1 -28.68 -27.06 4.62
N PHE A 2 -28.70 -26.61 5.88
CA PHE A 2 -27.52 -26.56 6.77
C PHE A 2 -27.33 -27.75 7.72
N ARG A 3 -28.18 -28.82 7.65
CA ARG A 3 -28.14 -29.94 8.63
C ARG A 3 -26.91 -30.86 8.48
N SER A 4 -26.26 -30.87 7.34
CA SER A 4 -25.09 -31.68 7.01
C SER A 4 -23.75 -30.97 7.21
N LEU A 5 -23.77 -29.66 7.46
CA LEU A 5 -22.56 -28.87 7.57
C LEU A 5 -21.86 -29.11 8.92
N LYS A 6 -20.52 -29.15 8.86
CA LYS A 6 -19.65 -29.26 10.05
C LYS A 6 -19.64 -27.94 10.82
N GLU A 7 -19.02 -27.94 12.02
CA GLU A 7 -18.78 -26.73 12.78
C GLU A 7 -17.98 -25.71 11.95
N GLY A 8 -18.48 -24.48 11.85
CA GLY A 8 -17.88 -23.43 11.04
C GLY A 8 -18.75 -22.18 10.89
N VAL A 9 -18.20 -21.20 10.19
CA VAL A 9 -18.94 -19.99 9.76
C VAL A 9 -19.15 -20.09 8.26
N TYR A 10 -20.36 -19.83 7.82
CA TYR A 10 -20.79 -19.96 6.44
C TYR A 10 -21.55 -18.72 5.97
N ALA A 11 -21.50 -18.45 4.69
CA ALA A 11 -22.38 -17.52 4.01
C ALA A 11 -23.26 -18.26 3.01
N ASP A 12 -24.57 -18.08 3.10
CA ASP A 12 -25.51 -18.44 2.04
C ASP A 12 -25.68 -17.21 1.17
N ILE A 13 -25.16 -17.27 -0.06
CA ILE A 13 -25.27 -16.22 -1.05
C ILE A 13 -26.38 -16.59 -2.02
N GLU A 14 -27.53 -15.98 -1.82
CA GLU A 14 -28.69 -16.10 -2.70
C GLU A 14 -28.51 -15.19 -3.90
N THR A 15 -28.65 -15.74 -5.11
CA THR A 15 -28.49 -14.97 -6.35
C THR A 15 -29.67 -15.22 -7.29
N SER A 16 -29.83 -14.36 -8.29
CA SER A 16 -30.83 -14.55 -9.38
C SER A 16 -30.69 -15.86 -10.15
N LYS A 17 -29.58 -16.59 -10.00
CA LYS A 17 -29.29 -17.88 -10.69
C LYS A 17 -29.32 -19.09 -9.74
N GLY A 18 -29.44 -18.87 -8.44
CA GLY A 18 -29.42 -19.90 -7.41
C GLY A 18 -28.53 -19.56 -6.23
N ASN A 19 -28.42 -20.50 -5.29
CA ASN A 19 -27.72 -20.27 -4.02
C ASN A 19 -26.34 -20.92 -4.03
N MET A 20 -25.36 -20.23 -3.41
CA MET A 20 -24.01 -20.75 -3.14
C MET A 20 -23.77 -20.76 -1.64
N ILE A 21 -23.39 -21.91 -1.07
CA ILE A 21 -22.93 -21.99 0.32
C ILE A 21 -21.42 -21.86 0.36
N VAL A 22 -20.95 -20.82 1.01
CA VAL A 22 -19.52 -20.50 1.13
C VAL A 22 -19.07 -20.76 2.56
N LYS A 23 -18.06 -21.60 2.75
CA LYS A 23 -17.36 -21.74 4.02
C LYS A 23 -16.41 -20.59 4.19
N LEU A 24 -16.51 -19.86 5.32
CA LEU A 24 -15.63 -18.74 5.64
C LEU A 24 -14.47 -19.18 6.55
N GLU A 25 -13.25 -18.78 6.20
CA GLU A 25 -12.02 -19.16 6.90
C GLU A 25 -11.70 -18.21 8.08
N TYR A 26 -12.68 -18.10 9.00
CA TYR A 26 -12.65 -17.16 10.13
C TYR A 26 -11.47 -17.33 11.11
N LYS A 27 -10.79 -18.49 11.12
CA LYS A 27 -9.59 -18.73 11.93
C LYS A 27 -8.30 -18.28 11.24
N LYS A 28 -8.27 -18.34 9.91
CA LYS A 28 -7.08 -18.05 9.10
C LYS A 28 -7.06 -16.65 8.53
N ALA A 29 -8.24 -16.06 8.28
CA ALA A 29 -8.43 -14.69 7.80
C ALA A 29 -9.50 -13.96 8.64
N PRO A 30 -9.28 -13.81 9.98
CA PRO A 30 -10.32 -13.31 10.89
C PRO A 30 -10.78 -11.89 10.58
N ASN A 31 -9.90 -10.97 10.17
CA ASN A 31 -10.29 -9.59 9.89
C ASN A 31 -11.08 -9.50 8.58
N THR A 32 -10.66 -10.22 7.53
CA THR A 32 -11.33 -10.26 6.23
C THR A 32 -12.71 -10.88 6.36
N VAL A 33 -12.82 -11.99 7.09
CA VAL A 33 -14.12 -12.63 7.40
C VAL A 33 -14.99 -11.71 8.26
N ALA A 34 -14.43 -11.04 9.25
CA ALA A 34 -15.18 -10.09 10.08
C ALA A 34 -15.71 -8.91 9.27
N ASN A 35 -14.91 -8.38 8.31
CA ASN A 35 -15.35 -7.38 7.36
C ASN A 35 -16.57 -7.87 6.57
N PHE A 36 -16.45 -9.02 5.90
CA PHE A 36 -17.52 -9.59 5.09
C PHE A 36 -18.80 -9.84 5.91
N ILE A 37 -18.68 -10.44 7.09
CA ILE A 37 -19.82 -10.72 7.99
C ILE A 37 -20.50 -9.41 8.43
N THR A 38 -19.72 -8.43 8.88
CA THR A 38 -20.31 -7.18 9.39
C THR A 38 -21.01 -6.37 8.30
N LEU A 39 -20.51 -6.43 7.07
CA LEU A 39 -21.18 -5.87 5.91
C LEU A 39 -22.45 -6.63 5.57
N SER A 40 -22.40 -7.97 5.48
CA SER A 40 -23.56 -8.81 5.20
C SER A 40 -24.69 -8.62 6.22
N GLU A 41 -24.35 -8.49 7.49
CA GLU A 41 -25.33 -8.29 8.59
C GLU A 41 -25.77 -6.82 8.77
N GLY A 42 -25.24 -5.87 8.02
CA GLY A 42 -25.52 -4.43 8.18
C GLY A 42 -25.01 -3.86 9.51
N LYS A 43 -24.00 -4.48 10.11
CA LYS A 43 -23.48 -4.12 11.45
C LYS A 43 -22.07 -3.57 11.43
N ASN A 44 -21.53 -3.25 10.25
CA ASN A 44 -20.18 -2.72 10.16
C ASN A 44 -20.12 -1.30 10.70
N PRO A 45 -19.27 -1.03 11.72
CA PRO A 45 -19.23 0.28 12.39
C PRO A 45 -18.49 1.38 11.60
N PHE A 46 -17.82 1.03 10.52
CA PHE A 46 -16.96 1.94 9.74
C PHE A 46 -17.52 2.27 8.35
N VAL A 47 -18.64 1.67 7.96
CA VAL A 47 -19.24 1.95 6.65
C VAL A 47 -19.72 3.40 6.57
N SER A 48 -19.73 3.95 5.35
CA SER A 48 -20.29 5.27 5.05
C SER A 48 -21.74 5.38 5.54
N GLU A 49 -22.18 6.59 5.89
CA GLU A 49 -23.52 6.86 6.48
C GLU A 49 -24.66 6.25 5.67
N GLU A 50 -24.56 6.29 4.34
CA GLU A 50 -25.56 5.77 3.41
C GLU A 50 -25.82 4.26 3.52
N PHE A 51 -24.80 3.51 4.00
CA PHE A 51 -24.87 2.05 4.15
C PHE A 51 -25.11 1.59 5.60
N LYS A 52 -25.19 2.51 6.54
CA LYS A 52 -25.40 2.15 7.98
C LYS A 52 -26.69 1.40 8.20
N ASN A 53 -26.61 0.37 9.03
CA ASN A 53 -27.74 -0.48 9.45
C ASN A 53 -28.49 -1.16 8.29
N LYS A 54 -27.81 -1.37 7.16
CA LYS A 54 -28.34 -2.07 6.00
C LYS A 54 -27.41 -3.23 5.63
N PRO A 55 -27.93 -4.43 5.34
CA PRO A 55 -27.16 -5.48 4.69
C PRO A 55 -26.52 -4.91 3.41
N PHE A 56 -25.18 -4.89 3.38
CA PHE A 56 -24.46 -4.15 2.34
C PHE A 56 -24.54 -4.82 0.98
N TYR A 57 -24.56 -6.15 0.94
CA TYR A 57 -24.48 -6.91 -0.30
C TYR A 57 -25.83 -7.14 -0.98
N ASP A 58 -26.93 -7.03 -0.22
CA ASP A 58 -28.27 -7.31 -0.73
C ASP A 58 -28.65 -6.33 -1.85
N GLY A 59 -28.99 -6.84 -3.02
CA GLY A 59 -29.32 -6.09 -4.21
C GLY A 59 -28.12 -5.63 -5.06
N LEU A 60 -26.88 -5.90 -4.64
CA LEU A 60 -25.71 -5.60 -5.46
C LEU A 60 -25.54 -6.60 -6.59
N LYS A 61 -24.82 -6.15 -7.63
CA LYS A 61 -24.61 -6.94 -8.85
C LYS A 61 -23.24 -7.60 -8.89
N PHE A 62 -23.14 -8.68 -9.65
CA PHE A 62 -21.87 -9.13 -10.20
C PHE A 62 -21.53 -8.26 -11.40
N HIS A 63 -20.86 -7.15 -11.15
CA HIS A 63 -20.57 -6.11 -12.15
C HIS A 63 -19.45 -6.49 -13.13
N ARG A 64 -18.69 -7.56 -12.83
CA ARG A 64 -17.61 -8.04 -13.68
C ARG A 64 -17.58 -9.57 -13.66
N VAL A 65 -17.85 -10.18 -14.80
CA VAL A 65 -17.78 -11.62 -14.99
C VAL A 65 -16.85 -11.92 -16.15
N ILE A 66 -15.83 -12.73 -15.92
CA ILE A 66 -14.90 -13.19 -16.95
C ILE A 66 -14.91 -14.71 -16.96
N THR A 67 -15.43 -15.27 -18.02
CA THR A 67 -15.48 -16.71 -18.25
C THR A 67 -14.10 -17.33 -18.08
N ASP A 68 -14.03 -18.51 -17.47
CA ASP A 68 -12.78 -19.21 -17.16
C ASP A 68 -11.81 -18.45 -16.24
N PHE A 69 -12.27 -17.42 -15.55
CA PHE A 69 -11.46 -16.69 -14.58
C PHE A 69 -12.21 -16.49 -13.27
N MET A 70 -13.17 -15.55 -13.18
CA MET A 70 -13.87 -15.26 -11.94
C MET A 70 -15.19 -14.49 -12.17
N ILE A 71 -16.05 -14.48 -11.14
CA ILE A 71 -17.16 -13.54 -10.97
C ILE A 71 -16.81 -12.56 -9.85
N GLN A 72 -17.03 -11.26 -10.06
CA GLN A 72 -16.72 -10.20 -9.09
C GLN A 72 -17.95 -9.38 -8.77
N GLY A 73 -18.21 -9.20 -7.47
CA GLY A 73 -19.32 -8.42 -6.95
C GLY A 73 -18.93 -7.61 -5.71
N GLY A 74 -19.94 -7.08 -4.99
CA GLY A 74 -19.72 -6.32 -3.75
C GLY A 74 -19.37 -4.86 -3.96
N ASP A 75 -19.60 -4.32 -5.16
CA ASP A 75 -19.46 -2.92 -5.49
C ASP A 75 -20.83 -2.21 -5.45
N PRO A 76 -21.07 -1.23 -4.56
CA PRO A 76 -22.33 -0.50 -4.51
C PRO A 76 -22.59 0.38 -5.74
N ASN A 77 -21.54 0.80 -6.48
CA ASN A 77 -21.69 1.55 -7.72
C ASN A 77 -21.92 0.67 -8.93
N GLY A 78 -21.50 -0.60 -8.88
CA GLY A 78 -21.67 -1.56 -9.97
C GLY A 78 -20.76 -1.32 -11.18
N ASP A 79 -19.67 -0.57 -11.03
CA ASP A 79 -18.71 -0.22 -12.10
C ASP A 79 -17.24 -0.51 -11.72
N GLY A 80 -17.01 -1.07 -10.55
CA GLY A 80 -15.68 -1.37 -9.98
C GLY A 80 -15.08 -0.26 -9.11
N SER A 81 -15.70 0.92 -9.06
CA SER A 81 -15.16 2.09 -8.35
C SER A 81 -15.62 2.22 -6.90
N GLY A 82 -16.76 1.58 -6.55
CA GLY A 82 -17.40 1.71 -5.26
C GLY A 82 -16.80 0.86 -4.15
N GLY A 83 -17.25 1.15 -2.92
CA GLY A 83 -16.81 0.43 -1.74
C GLY A 83 -17.53 0.89 -0.47
N PRO A 84 -17.15 0.38 0.69
CA PRO A 84 -17.86 0.60 1.95
C PRO A 84 -17.51 1.93 2.64
N GLY A 85 -16.66 2.76 2.02
CA GLY A 85 -16.18 4.03 2.60
C GLY A 85 -14.88 3.93 3.39
N TYR A 86 -14.27 2.75 3.45
CA TYR A 86 -12.98 2.51 4.10
C TYR A 86 -12.16 1.47 3.33
N LYS A 87 -10.89 1.34 3.70
CA LYS A 87 -9.97 0.31 3.20
C LYS A 87 -9.28 -0.39 4.36
N PHE A 88 -8.89 -1.67 4.17
CA PHE A 88 -8.14 -2.42 5.15
C PHE A 88 -7.01 -3.23 4.52
N LYS A 89 -6.01 -3.61 5.35
CA LYS A 89 -4.80 -4.32 4.91
C LYS A 89 -5.13 -5.74 4.45
N ASP A 90 -4.27 -6.28 3.60
CA ASP A 90 -4.32 -7.68 3.19
C ASP A 90 -4.08 -8.62 4.37
N GLU A 91 -4.68 -9.81 4.30
CA GLU A 91 -4.58 -10.85 5.30
C GLU A 91 -4.26 -12.18 4.61
N PHE A 92 -2.96 -12.45 4.41
CA PHE A 92 -2.49 -13.65 3.73
C PHE A 92 -2.19 -14.76 4.74
N HIS A 93 -2.60 -15.99 4.39
CA HIS A 93 -2.28 -17.18 5.17
C HIS A 93 -1.69 -18.25 4.25
N PRO A 94 -0.62 -18.96 4.65
CA PRO A 94 0.06 -19.95 3.79
C PRO A 94 -0.86 -21.02 3.18
N ASP A 95 -1.88 -21.45 3.94
CA ASP A 95 -2.83 -22.47 3.50
C ASP A 95 -3.98 -21.93 2.63
N LEU A 96 -4.12 -20.61 2.52
CA LEU A 96 -5.19 -19.98 1.75
C LEU A 96 -4.66 -19.55 0.39
N LYS A 97 -5.04 -20.31 -0.64
CA LYS A 97 -4.53 -20.18 -2.00
C LYS A 97 -5.65 -20.23 -3.01
N HIS A 98 -5.42 -19.61 -4.18
CA HIS A 98 -6.33 -19.67 -5.32
C HIS A 98 -6.13 -20.96 -6.12
N SER A 99 -6.25 -22.11 -5.46
CA SER A 99 -5.83 -23.44 -5.95
C SER A 99 -6.88 -24.21 -6.74
N LYS A 100 -8.11 -23.68 -6.85
CA LYS A 100 -9.25 -24.36 -7.50
C LYS A 100 -10.39 -23.39 -7.85
N ALA A 101 -11.44 -23.91 -8.48
CA ALA A 101 -12.71 -23.21 -8.61
C ALA A 101 -13.38 -22.98 -7.25
N GLY A 102 -14.19 -21.94 -7.12
CA GLY A 102 -14.98 -21.62 -5.94
C GLY A 102 -14.21 -20.94 -4.80
N ILE A 103 -12.99 -20.49 -5.02
CA ILE A 103 -12.25 -19.72 -3.99
C ILE A 103 -12.81 -18.31 -3.91
N LEU A 104 -13.23 -17.92 -2.69
CA LEU A 104 -13.69 -16.58 -2.35
C LEU A 104 -12.52 -15.72 -1.87
N SER A 105 -12.26 -14.61 -2.55
CA SER A 105 -11.13 -13.73 -2.30
C SER A 105 -11.49 -12.25 -2.44
N MET A 106 -10.75 -11.36 -1.78
CA MET A 106 -10.98 -9.91 -1.88
C MET A 106 -10.46 -9.33 -3.18
N ALA A 107 -11.28 -8.54 -3.85
CA ALA A 107 -10.81 -7.64 -4.91
C ALA A 107 -10.17 -6.40 -4.27
N ASN A 108 -9.08 -5.92 -4.86
CA ASN A 108 -8.37 -4.72 -4.42
C ASN A 108 -7.69 -4.00 -5.59
N ALA A 109 -7.25 -2.77 -5.37
CA ALA A 109 -6.50 -1.93 -6.31
C ALA A 109 -5.00 -1.83 -5.93
N GLY A 110 -4.46 -2.87 -5.32
CA GLY A 110 -3.10 -2.95 -4.81
C GLY A 110 -3.05 -3.17 -3.30
N PRO A 111 -1.86 -3.30 -2.72
CA PRO A 111 -1.67 -3.65 -1.31
C PRO A 111 -2.45 -2.74 -0.34
N GLY A 112 -3.18 -3.36 0.60
CA GLY A 112 -3.89 -2.64 1.66
C GLY A 112 -5.14 -1.87 1.21
N THR A 113 -5.70 -2.17 0.04
CA THR A 113 -6.87 -1.45 -0.50
C THR A 113 -8.15 -2.29 -0.50
N ASN A 114 -8.22 -3.36 0.31
CA ASN A 114 -9.43 -4.16 0.44
C ASN A 114 -10.59 -3.33 0.98
N GLY A 115 -11.78 -3.59 0.46
CA GLY A 115 -13.03 -2.91 0.87
C GLY A 115 -14.18 -3.89 1.01
N SER A 116 -15.22 -3.75 0.16
CA SER A 116 -16.36 -4.66 0.09
C SER A 116 -16.33 -5.60 -1.11
N GLN A 117 -15.58 -5.25 -2.16
CA GLN A 117 -15.56 -6.04 -3.38
C GLN A 117 -14.84 -7.38 -3.18
N PHE A 118 -15.44 -8.44 -3.71
CA PHE A 118 -14.92 -9.80 -3.66
C PHE A 118 -15.07 -10.48 -5.03
N PHE A 119 -14.34 -11.56 -5.22
CA PHE A 119 -14.52 -12.42 -6.39
C PHE A 119 -14.55 -13.90 -6.00
N ILE A 120 -15.16 -14.70 -6.85
CA ILE A 120 -15.18 -16.17 -6.74
C ILE A 120 -14.58 -16.74 -8.02
N THR A 121 -13.59 -17.62 -7.89
CA THR A 121 -12.85 -18.16 -9.02
C THR A 121 -13.62 -19.24 -9.79
N HIS A 122 -13.51 -19.26 -11.14
CA HIS A 122 -14.00 -20.37 -11.99
C HIS A 122 -13.03 -21.55 -12.04
N LYS A 123 -11.73 -21.31 -11.78
CA LYS A 123 -10.65 -22.30 -11.78
C LYS A 123 -9.51 -21.85 -10.86
N GLU A 124 -8.43 -22.60 -10.81
CA GLU A 124 -7.20 -22.18 -10.13
C GLU A 124 -6.60 -20.89 -10.77
N THR A 125 -6.15 -19.98 -9.92
CA THR A 125 -5.55 -18.70 -10.35
C THR A 125 -4.33 -18.38 -9.46
N PRO A 126 -3.27 -19.22 -9.49
CA PRO A 126 -2.16 -19.13 -8.53
C PRO A 126 -1.36 -17.83 -8.60
N TRP A 127 -1.43 -17.11 -9.72
CA TRP A 127 -0.79 -15.78 -9.87
C TRP A 127 -1.42 -14.70 -8.99
N LEU A 128 -2.60 -14.94 -8.39
CA LEU A 128 -3.26 -14.03 -7.45
C LEU A 128 -2.84 -14.28 -5.98
N ASP A 129 -2.07 -15.35 -5.72
CA ASP A 129 -1.59 -15.68 -4.39
C ASP A 129 -0.68 -14.58 -3.83
N ASN A 130 -0.92 -14.22 -2.55
CA ASN A 130 -0.27 -13.12 -1.86
C ASN A 130 -0.47 -11.72 -2.49
N MET A 131 -1.44 -11.60 -3.40
CA MET A 131 -1.91 -10.32 -3.96
C MET A 131 -3.35 -10.03 -3.52
N HIS A 132 -4.16 -11.08 -3.36
CA HIS A 132 -5.55 -10.99 -2.92
C HIS A 132 -5.79 -11.91 -1.73
N SER A 133 -6.54 -11.43 -0.74
CA SER A 133 -6.81 -12.14 0.51
C SER A 133 -7.91 -13.18 0.31
N VAL A 134 -7.53 -14.45 0.25
CA VAL A 134 -8.47 -15.56 0.26
C VAL A 134 -9.08 -15.69 1.64
N PHE A 135 -10.41 -15.77 1.72
CA PHE A 135 -11.12 -15.86 3.00
C PHE A 135 -12.27 -16.85 3.04
N GLY A 136 -12.49 -17.62 1.95
CA GLY A 136 -13.51 -18.66 1.93
C GLY A 136 -13.48 -19.52 0.67
N GLU A 137 -14.36 -20.49 0.63
CA GLU A 137 -14.56 -21.38 -0.52
C GLU A 137 -16.04 -21.80 -0.64
N VAL A 138 -16.52 -21.89 -1.86
CA VAL A 138 -17.86 -22.45 -2.17
C VAL A 138 -17.83 -23.95 -1.96
N ILE A 139 -18.72 -24.45 -1.12
CA ILE A 139 -18.82 -25.87 -0.77
C ILE A 139 -20.10 -26.55 -1.29
N GLU A 140 -21.12 -25.75 -1.62
CA GLU A 140 -22.34 -26.18 -2.29
C GLU A 140 -22.74 -25.12 -3.31
N GLY A 141 -23.32 -25.51 -4.46
CA GLY A 141 -23.69 -24.57 -5.52
C GLY A 141 -22.53 -24.10 -6.40
N LEU A 142 -21.47 -24.93 -6.52
CA LEU A 142 -20.31 -24.58 -7.34
C LEU A 142 -20.67 -24.37 -8.82
N GLU A 143 -21.67 -25.10 -9.32
CA GLU A 143 -22.19 -24.98 -10.68
C GLU A 143 -22.84 -23.61 -10.94
N ILE A 144 -23.39 -22.95 -9.92
CA ILE A 144 -24.01 -21.63 -10.04
C ILE A 144 -23.01 -20.59 -10.51
N ILE A 145 -21.75 -20.68 -10.06
CA ILE A 145 -20.70 -19.73 -10.46
C ILE A 145 -20.59 -19.62 -11.99
N ASN A 146 -20.76 -20.75 -12.70
CA ASN A 146 -20.66 -20.80 -14.16
C ASN A 146 -21.93 -20.30 -14.88
N THR A 147 -23.02 -20.08 -14.16
CA THR A 147 -24.29 -19.57 -14.70
C THR A 147 -24.47 -18.07 -14.47
N ILE A 148 -23.65 -17.48 -13.58
CA ILE A 148 -23.68 -16.04 -13.30
C ILE A 148 -23.17 -15.27 -14.51
N GLU A 149 -23.92 -14.26 -14.91
CA GLU A 149 -23.59 -13.30 -15.96
C GLU A 149 -23.42 -11.89 -15.37
N SER A 150 -22.82 -10.99 -16.15
CA SER A 150 -22.74 -9.58 -15.73
C SER A 150 -24.12 -9.01 -15.45
N ASP A 151 -24.22 -8.24 -14.37
CA ASP A 151 -25.46 -7.65 -13.84
C ASP A 151 -26.43 -8.62 -13.13
N ASP A 152 -26.11 -9.91 -13.02
CA ASP A 152 -26.86 -10.79 -12.11
C ASP A 152 -26.74 -10.29 -10.67
N VAL A 153 -27.84 -10.47 -9.91
CA VAL A 153 -28.00 -9.82 -8.60
C VAL A 153 -27.68 -10.79 -7.46
N ILE A 154 -26.96 -10.29 -6.47
CA ILE A 154 -26.88 -10.88 -5.13
C ILE A 154 -28.17 -10.48 -4.41
N GLU A 155 -29.12 -11.39 -4.32
CA GLU A 155 -30.42 -11.09 -3.70
C GLU A 155 -30.27 -10.92 -2.19
N LYS A 156 -29.45 -11.80 -1.57
CA LYS A 156 -29.23 -11.77 -0.13
C LYS A 156 -27.96 -12.51 0.26
N VAL A 157 -27.32 -12.06 1.35
CA VAL A 157 -26.24 -12.79 2.00
C VAL A 157 -26.58 -13.07 3.46
N THR A 158 -26.79 -14.36 3.78
CA THR A 158 -27.12 -14.81 5.13
C THR A 158 -25.95 -15.50 5.80
N ILE A 159 -25.53 -15.02 6.99
CA ILE A 159 -24.42 -15.60 7.75
C ILE A 159 -24.92 -16.68 8.70
N VAL A 160 -24.36 -17.89 8.57
CA VAL A 160 -24.72 -19.07 9.38
C VAL A 160 -23.53 -19.50 10.23
N ARG A 161 -23.75 -19.64 11.54
CA ARG A 161 -22.72 -20.04 12.52
C ARG A 161 -23.11 -21.38 13.15
N ILE A 162 -22.35 -22.43 12.88
CA ILE A 162 -22.60 -23.80 13.37
C ILE A 162 -21.51 -24.17 14.37
N GLY A 163 -21.93 -24.66 15.55
CA GLY A 163 -21.03 -25.04 16.64
C GLY A 163 -20.65 -23.91 17.57
N SER A 164 -20.03 -24.29 18.69
CA SER A 164 -19.76 -23.36 19.79
C SER A 164 -18.70 -22.33 19.46
N GLU A 165 -17.64 -22.72 18.76
CA GLU A 165 -16.54 -21.82 18.40
C GLU A 165 -16.98 -20.78 17.35
N ALA A 166 -17.74 -21.21 16.33
CA ALA A 166 -18.28 -20.30 15.33
C ALA A 166 -19.22 -19.25 15.93
N LYS A 167 -20.02 -19.64 16.94
CA LYS A 167 -20.93 -18.70 17.65
C LYS A 167 -20.19 -17.70 18.51
N LYS A 168 -18.97 -17.99 18.96
CA LYS A 168 -18.11 -17.06 19.73
C LYS A 168 -17.37 -16.06 18.83
N PHE A 169 -17.38 -16.25 17.52
CA PHE A 169 -16.71 -15.33 16.59
C PHE A 169 -17.47 -14.01 16.51
N ASP A 170 -16.99 -13.04 17.28
CA ASP A 170 -17.54 -11.69 17.33
C ASP A 170 -16.89 -10.81 16.26
N ALA A 171 -17.49 -10.82 15.07
CA ALA A 171 -16.98 -10.10 13.91
C ALA A 171 -16.86 -8.58 14.15
N ILE A 172 -17.81 -7.99 14.89
CA ILE A 172 -17.79 -6.54 15.19
C ILE A 172 -16.60 -6.21 16.07
N LYS A 173 -16.38 -6.98 17.14
CA LYS A 173 -15.26 -6.77 18.06
C LYS A 173 -13.91 -6.98 17.36
N ILE A 174 -13.79 -8.02 16.54
CA ILE A 174 -12.56 -8.31 15.78
C ILE A 174 -12.22 -7.14 14.87
N PHE A 175 -13.19 -6.65 14.09
CA PHE A 175 -12.95 -5.58 13.13
C PHE A 175 -12.70 -4.23 13.82
N LYS A 176 -13.37 -3.95 14.93
CA LYS A 176 -13.06 -2.78 15.78
C LYS A 176 -11.64 -2.84 16.36
N ASN A 177 -11.23 -4.00 16.87
CA ASN A 177 -9.89 -4.19 17.42
C ASN A 177 -8.81 -4.01 16.32
N TYR A 178 -9.07 -4.52 15.11
CA TYR A 178 -8.19 -4.30 13.96
C TYR A 178 -7.98 -2.81 13.71
N TYR A 179 -9.04 -2.00 13.58
CA TYR A 179 -8.91 -0.56 13.35
C TYR A 179 -8.26 0.18 14.51
N SER A 180 -8.57 -0.20 15.76
CA SER A 180 -7.92 0.37 16.93
C SER A 180 -6.40 0.12 16.93
N LYS A 181 -5.98 -1.09 16.53
CA LYS A 181 -4.56 -1.43 16.39
C LYS A 181 -3.90 -0.63 15.26
N VAL A 182 -4.53 -0.55 14.09
CA VAL A 182 -4.02 0.22 12.94
C VAL A 182 -3.88 1.70 13.31
N ALA A 183 -4.89 2.31 13.96
CA ALA A 183 -4.84 3.69 14.40
C ALA A 183 -3.71 3.95 15.42
N LYS A 184 -3.47 3.00 16.33
CA LYS A 184 -2.36 3.09 17.28
C LYS A 184 -1.00 3.01 16.58
N GLU A 185 -0.82 2.03 15.67
CA GLU A 185 0.40 1.87 14.87
C GLU A 185 0.69 3.12 14.05
N GLN A 186 -0.34 3.71 13.44
CA GLN A 186 -0.22 4.93 12.64
C GLN A 186 0.22 6.11 13.52
N LYS A 187 -0.41 6.31 14.67
CA LYS A 187 -0.04 7.38 15.61
C LYS A 187 1.40 7.24 16.11
N GLU A 188 1.81 6.01 16.44
CA GLU A 188 3.18 5.74 16.86
C GLU A 188 4.20 6.01 15.72
N ALA A 189 3.84 5.67 14.48
CA ALA A 189 4.67 5.95 13.31
C ALA A 189 4.77 7.46 13.04
N GLU A 190 3.67 8.21 13.13
CA GLU A 190 3.64 9.66 13.00
C GLU A 190 4.51 10.36 14.04
N GLU A 191 4.41 9.93 15.32
CA GLU A 191 5.24 10.50 16.39
C GLU A 191 6.73 10.22 16.18
N LYS A 192 7.08 9.00 15.78
CA LYS A 192 8.47 8.66 15.42
C LYS A 192 8.98 9.51 14.25
N ALA A 193 8.18 9.65 13.19
CA ALA A 193 8.54 10.48 12.04
C ALA A 193 8.74 11.95 12.45
N LYS A 194 7.93 12.48 13.35
CA LYS A 194 8.07 13.84 13.89
C LYS A 194 9.39 14.02 14.66
N VAL A 195 9.72 13.09 15.54
CA VAL A 195 11.00 13.13 16.30
C VAL A 195 12.19 13.08 15.34
N LEU A 196 12.12 12.25 14.29
CA LEU A 196 13.15 12.18 13.26
C LEU A 196 13.27 13.48 12.47
N ALA A 197 12.15 14.12 12.10
CA ALA A 197 12.15 15.42 11.43
C ALA A 197 12.76 16.53 12.30
N GLU A 198 12.46 16.57 13.59
CA GLU A 198 13.08 17.51 14.53
C GLU A 198 14.59 17.30 14.65
N SER A 199 15.03 16.03 14.71
CA SER A 199 16.46 15.68 14.69
C SER A 199 17.14 16.11 13.39
N LYS A 200 16.48 15.88 12.24
CA LYS A 200 16.97 16.28 10.92
C LYS A 200 17.05 17.80 10.80
N THR A 201 16.11 18.55 11.35
CA THR A 201 16.15 20.02 11.41
C THR A 201 17.41 20.53 12.14
N LYS A 202 17.80 19.89 13.25
CA LYS A 202 19.03 20.22 13.97
C LYS A 202 20.27 19.96 13.12
N GLU A 203 20.30 18.79 12.46
CA GLU A 203 21.39 18.41 11.57
C GLU A 203 21.55 19.40 10.40
N ILE A 204 20.44 19.82 9.79
CA ILE A 204 20.43 20.85 8.73
C ILE A 204 21.00 22.18 9.25
N ASN A 205 20.57 22.60 10.43
CA ASN A 205 21.07 23.83 11.03
C ASN A 205 22.56 23.75 11.39
N ASP A 206 23.03 22.60 11.87
CA ASP A 206 24.45 22.38 12.11
C ASP A 206 25.26 22.45 10.81
N LEU A 207 24.77 21.84 9.71
CA LEU A 207 25.43 21.95 8.41
C LEU A 207 25.49 23.40 7.90
N LYS A 208 24.41 24.18 8.06
CA LYS A 208 24.40 25.61 7.67
C LYS A 208 25.47 26.41 8.36
N VAL A 209 25.83 26.06 9.60
CA VAL A 209 26.84 26.77 10.41
C VAL A 209 28.24 26.24 10.17
N LYS A 210 28.41 24.92 10.06
CA LYS A 210 29.73 24.26 10.06
C LYS A 210 30.20 23.82 8.68
N GLY A 211 29.28 23.72 7.71
CA GLY A 211 29.56 23.21 6.38
C GLY A 211 30.46 24.14 5.54
N THR A 212 31.12 23.56 4.56
CA THR A 212 31.91 24.29 3.58
C THR A 212 31.01 25.01 2.59
N LYS A 213 31.17 26.29 2.40
CA LYS A 213 30.41 27.08 1.43
C LYS A 213 31.17 27.21 0.11
N SER A 214 30.54 26.78 -0.99
CA SER A 214 31.08 26.95 -2.33
C SER A 214 30.88 28.38 -2.88
N LYS A 215 31.46 28.65 -4.04
CA LYS A 215 31.29 29.96 -4.73
C LYS A 215 29.86 30.20 -5.21
N SER A 216 29.11 29.14 -5.54
CA SER A 216 27.73 29.22 -5.99
C SER A 216 26.75 29.52 -4.85
N GLY A 217 27.17 29.24 -3.60
CA GLY A 217 26.35 29.35 -2.40
C GLY A 217 25.87 28.00 -1.85
N LEU A 218 26.20 26.87 -2.49
CA LEU A 218 25.99 25.54 -1.93
C LEU A 218 26.78 25.40 -0.61
N ILE A 219 26.14 24.86 0.44
CA ILE A 219 26.82 24.48 1.69
C ILE A 219 26.84 22.95 1.75
N TYR A 220 28.03 22.40 2.00
CA TYR A 220 28.18 20.94 1.98
C TYR A 220 29.14 20.42 3.04
N GLU A 221 29.04 19.16 3.35
CA GLU A 221 29.94 18.37 4.17
C GLU A 221 30.21 17.02 3.49
N ILE A 222 31.48 16.70 3.26
CA ILE A 222 31.87 15.37 2.77
C ILE A 222 31.96 14.41 3.97
N ILE A 223 31.06 13.47 4.05
CA ILE A 223 31.00 12.47 5.14
C ILE A 223 32.00 11.34 4.87
N THR A 224 32.05 10.89 3.61
CA THR A 224 33.01 9.89 3.16
C THR A 224 33.54 10.33 1.80
N PRO A 225 34.84 10.42 1.60
CA PRO A 225 35.40 10.89 0.33
C PRO A 225 35.27 9.87 -0.83
N GLY A 226 35.02 8.62 -0.52
CA GLY A 226 34.95 7.52 -1.48
C GLY A 226 36.31 6.81 -1.67
N ASP A 227 36.42 5.99 -2.74
CA ASP A 227 37.57 5.12 -3.03
C ASP A 227 38.73 5.81 -3.77
N GLY A 228 38.65 7.13 -3.98
CA GLY A 228 39.62 7.94 -4.70
C GLY A 228 39.45 7.97 -6.23
N LYS A 229 38.58 7.14 -6.80
CA LYS A 229 38.27 7.18 -8.24
C LYS A 229 37.18 8.20 -8.52
N LYS A 230 37.50 9.23 -9.28
CA LYS A 230 36.53 10.24 -9.69
C LYS A 230 35.83 9.82 -10.99
N PRO A 231 34.49 9.88 -11.05
CA PRO A 231 33.78 9.66 -12.30
C PRO A 231 34.21 10.68 -13.36
N THR A 232 34.43 10.23 -14.60
CA THR A 232 34.77 11.08 -15.74
C THR A 232 33.52 11.34 -16.59
N ALA A 233 33.58 12.33 -17.48
CA ALA A 233 32.48 12.60 -18.41
C ALA A 233 32.07 11.34 -19.18
N GLY A 234 30.76 11.06 -19.23
CA GLY A 234 30.19 9.84 -19.82
C GLY A 234 30.14 8.63 -18.89
N SER A 235 30.79 8.66 -17.72
CA SER A 235 30.69 7.57 -16.74
C SER A 235 29.24 7.35 -16.32
N LYS A 236 28.79 6.10 -16.37
CA LYS A 236 27.54 5.67 -15.76
C LYS A 236 27.72 5.66 -14.23
N ILE A 237 26.81 6.25 -13.54
CA ILE A 237 26.79 6.36 -12.09
C ILE A 237 25.42 5.96 -11.54
N TYR A 238 25.39 5.64 -10.26
CA TYR A 238 24.15 5.41 -9.51
C TYR A 238 24.16 6.28 -8.26
N ILE A 239 23.01 6.80 -7.87
CA ILE A 239 22.90 7.76 -6.79
C ILE A 239 21.82 7.28 -5.80
N ASN A 240 22.26 7.07 -4.55
CA ASN A 240 21.33 7.04 -3.45
C ASN A 240 21.15 8.45 -2.91
N TYR A 241 19.93 8.82 -2.58
CA TYR A 241 19.68 10.12 -1.94
C TYR A 241 18.47 10.07 -1.00
N ALA A 242 18.47 11.02 -0.07
CA ALA A 242 17.30 11.41 0.71
C ALA A 242 17.21 12.93 0.73
N GLY A 243 16.07 13.47 0.32
CA GLY A 243 15.82 14.91 0.24
C GLY A 243 14.83 15.38 1.31
N PHE A 244 15.15 16.52 1.94
CA PHE A 244 14.39 17.07 3.07
C PHE A 244 14.18 18.58 2.90
N LEU A 245 13.06 19.06 3.41
CA LEU A 245 12.83 20.48 3.67
C LEU A 245 13.60 20.95 4.90
N GLU A 246 13.75 22.26 5.10
CA GLU A 246 14.47 22.83 6.27
C GLU A 246 13.85 22.44 7.62
N ASN A 247 12.58 22.10 7.66
CA ASN A 247 11.87 21.60 8.84
C ASN A 247 12.05 20.08 9.07
N GLY A 248 12.96 19.44 8.35
CA GLY A 248 13.30 18.04 8.47
C GLY A 248 12.29 17.06 7.83
N LEU A 249 11.21 17.55 7.22
CA LEU A 249 10.27 16.69 6.51
C LEU A 249 10.92 16.14 5.22
N GLN A 250 10.91 14.83 5.08
CA GLN A 250 11.41 14.17 3.88
C GLN A 250 10.41 14.34 2.74
N PHE A 251 10.87 14.77 1.56
CA PHE A 251 10.00 14.90 0.39
C PHE A 251 10.27 13.84 -0.69
N ASP A 252 11.49 13.27 -0.75
CA ASP A 252 11.81 12.20 -1.68
C ASP A 252 13.05 11.41 -1.23
N THR A 253 13.15 10.13 -1.63
CA THR A 253 14.33 9.30 -1.37
C THR A 253 14.36 8.07 -2.28
N THR A 254 15.54 7.57 -2.61
CA THR A 254 15.78 6.27 -3.23
C THR A 254 15.96 5.15 -2.21
N ILE A 255 15.90 5.45 -0.92
CA ILE A 255 16.19 4.50 0.17
C ILE A 255 14.87 4.13 0.87
N GLU A 256 14.39 2.90 0.62
CA GLU A 256 13.10 2.40 1.13
C GLU A 256 12.99 2.50 2.65
N GLU A 257 14.06 2.11 3.36
CA GLU A 257 14.09 2.16 4.83
C GLU A 257 13.94 3.59 5.35
N SER A 258 14.60 4.56 4.70
CA SER A 258 14.45 5.98 5.02
C SER A 258 13.02 6.46 4.81
N ALA A 259 12.38 6.06 3.70
CA ALA A 259 10.98 6.39 3.44
C ALA A 259 10.04 5.84 4.53
N LYS A 260 10.28 4.61 4.99
CA LYS A 260 9.51 3.99 6.09
C LYS A 260 9.71 4.72 7.41
N GLN A 261 10.93 5.09 7.75
CA GLN A 261 11.27 5.80 8.99
C GLN A 261 10.65 7.19 9.06
N PHE A 262 10.70 7.96 7.95
CA PHE A 262 10.13 9.29 7.86
C PHE A 262 8.64 9.35 7.47
N GLY A 263 7.99 8.19 7.31
CA GLY A 263 6.56 8.11 6.99
C GLY A 263 6.20 8.51 5.56
N THR A 264 7.16 8.52 4.64
CA THR A 264 6.98 8.88 3.22
C THR A 264 6.94 7.67 2.29
N TYR A 265 6.88 6.46 2.84
CA TYR A 265 6.84 5.23 2.05
C TYR A 265 5.61 5.17 1.14
N ASN A 266 5.86 4.92 -0.13
CA ASN A 266 4.83 4.78 -1.16
C ASN A 266 4.89 3.38 -1.78
N PRO A 267 3.89 2.50 -1.57
CA PRO A 267 3.89 1.14 -2.12
C PRO A 267 3.88 1.11 -3.65
N ASN A 268 3.28 2.10 -4.32
CA ASN A 268 3.31 2.17 -5.79
C ASN A 268 4.72 2.49 -6.32
N LYS A 269 5.46 3.36 -5.61
CA LYS A 269 6.87 3.63 -5.90
C LYS A 269 7.71 2.36 -5.71
N ALA A 270 7.44 1.60 -4.64
CA ALA A 270 8.12 0.33 -4.37
C ALA A 270 7.85 -0.72 -5.47
N ALA A 271 6.61 -0.87 -5.89
CA ALA A 271 6.21 -1.79 -6.97
C ALA A 271 6.88 -1.46 -8.32
N GLN A 272 7.23 -0.20 -8.54
CA GLN A 272 7.95 0.29 -9.74
C GLN A 272 9.47 0.30 -9.55
N ASN A 273 10.00 -0.35 -8.52
CA ASN A 273 11.43 -0.32 -8.16
C ASN A 273 11.99 1.10 -7.91
N GLY A 274 11.14 2.03 -7.48
CA GLY A 274 11.50 3.44 -7.27
C GLY A 274 12.34 3.69 -6.02
N TYR A 275 12.60 2.66 -5.21
CA TYR A 275 13.56 2.66 -4.11
C TYR A 275 14.84 1.92 -4.48
N ALA A 276 15.38 2.21 -5.66
CA ALA A 276 16.69 1.74 -6.11
C ALA A 276 17.60 2.94 -6.40
N PRO A 277 18.93 2.78 -6.35
CA PRO A 277 19.86 3.84 -6.71
C PRO A 277 19.56 4.40 -8.10
N TYR A 278 19.40 5.72 -8.20
CA TYR A 278 18.98 6.39 -9.43
C TYR A 278 20.12 6.35 -10.48
N PRO A 279 19.88 5.77 -11.67
CA PRO A 279 20.90 5.71 -12.71
C PRO A 279 21.06 7.07 -13.40
N ALA A 280 22.30 7.51 -13.60
CA ALA A 280 22.63 8.75 -14.30
C ALA A 280 23.98 8.64 -15.04
N ALA A 281 24.36 9.67 -15.79
CA ALA A 281 25.66 9.75 -16.44
C ALA A 281 26.30 11.12 -16.22
N ILE A 282 27.56 11.16 -15.85
CA ILE A 282 28.33 12.39 -15.68
C ILE A 282 28.36 13.17 -17.01
N GLY A 283 28.07 14.47 -16.94
CA GLY A 283 27.97 15.36 -18.10
C GLY A 283 26.58 15.43 -18.72
N ASN A 284 25.64 14.59 -18.28
CA ASN A 284 24.22 14.64 -18.68
C ASN A 284 23.29 14.47 -17.45
N LEU A 285 23.60 15.19 -16.38
CA LEU A 285 22.84 15.15 -15.15
C LEU A 285 21.64 16.11 -15.24
N GLN A 286 20.44 15.56 -15.28
CA GLN A 286 19.19 16.34 -15.33
C GLN A 286 18.63 16.55 -13.91
N PHE A 287 19.43 17.19 -13.06
CA PHE A 287 19.06 17.54 -11.69
C PHE A 287 19.18 19.04 -11.47
N ILE A 288 18.71 19.53 -10.35
CA ILE A 288 18.89 20.91 -9.90
C ILE A 288 20.37 21.25 -9.78
N PRO A 289 20.79 22.50 -10.06
CA PRO A 289 22.21 22.87 -10.12
C PRO A 289 23.00 22.52 -8.87
N GLY A 290 22.46 22.76 -7.68
CA GLY A 290 23.13 22.44 -6.42
C GLY A 290 23.35 20.94 -6.18
N PHE A 291 22.45 20.09 -6.68
CA PHE A 291 22.60 18.63 -6.60
C PHE A 291 23.71 18.14 -7.56
N VAL A 292 23.75 18.68 -8.78
CA VAL A 292 24.81 18.41 -9.76
C VAL A 292 26.19 18.82 -9.21
N GLU A 293 26.28 19.99 -8.60
CA GLU A 293 27.51 20.47 -7.95
C GLU A 293 27.95 19.50 -6.86
N GLY A 294 27.01 19.05 -5.99
CA GLY A 294 27.28 18.10 -4.92
C GLY A 294 27.81 16.75 -5.43
N ILE A 295 27.20 16.18 -6.49
CA ILE A 295 27.68 14.94 -7.11
C ILE A 295 29.12 15.11 -7.61
N ASN A 296 29.44 16.24 -8.24
CA ASN A 296 30.76 16.50 -8.78
C ASN A 296 31.86 16.66 -7.72
N LEU A 297 31.50 16.83 -6.45
CA LEU A 297 32.45 16.83 -5.33
C LEU A 297 32.94 15.43 -4.94
N LEU A 298 32.15 14.37 -5.26
CA LEU A 298 32.37 13.02 -4.77
C LEU A 298 33.23 12.17 -5.71
N ASN A 299 33.94 11.22 -5.12
CA ASN A 299 34.45 10.01 -5.78
C ASN A 299 33.44 8.87 -5.64
N PHE A 300 33.63 7.76 -6.34
CA PHE A 300 32.80 6.56 -6.14
C PHE A 300 32.87 6.08 -4.66
N GLY A 301 31.73 5.68 -4.11
CA GLY A 301 31.56 5.36 -2.69
C GLY A 301 31.49 6.59 -1.77
N GLY A 302 31.60 7.79 -2.33
CA GLY A 302 31.53 9.04 -1.59
C GLY A 302 30.13 9.37 -1.09
N LYS A 303 30.06 9.99 0.10
CA LYS A 303 28.82 10.47 0.72
C LYS A 303 28.95 11.92 1.13
N ALA A 304 27.91 12.70 0.90
CA ALA A 304 27.87 14.09 1.30
C ALA A 304 26.49 14.52 1.79
N LYS A 305 26.49 15.58 2.60
CA LYS A 305 25.34 16.38 2.97
C LYS A 305 25.39 17.68 2.20
N LEU A 306 24.28 18.08 1.62
CA LEU A 306 24.14 19.27 0.80
C LEU A 306 23.01 20.12 1.35
N TYR A 307 23.28 21.37 1.68
CA TYR A 307 22.25 22.39 1.87
C TYR A 307 22.24 23.29 0.64
N ILE A 308 21.15 23.20 -0.12
CA ILE A 308 21.01 23.81 -1.44
C ILE A 308 20.06 25.00 -1.32
N PRO A 309 20.56 26.25 -1.50
CA PRO A 309 19.70 27.43 -1.50
C PRO A 309 18.72 27.40 -2.70
N SER A 310 17.59 28.04 -2.55
CA SER A 310 16.48 27.96 -3.50
C SER A 310 16.86 28.31 -4.94
N ASN A 311 17.78 29.25 -5.16
CA ASN A 311 18.29 29.61 -6.48
C ASN A 311 19.11 28.51 -7.18
N LEU A 312 19.62 27.55 -6.42
CA LEU A 312 20.30 26.35 -6.92
C LEU A 312 19.38 25.09 -6.84
N ALA A 313 18.14 25.27 -6.41
CA ALA A 313 17.11 24.24 -6.27
C ALA A 313 15.94 24.51 -7.22
N TYR A 314 14.72 24.62 -6.71
CA TYR A 314 13.51 24.78 -7.53
C TYR A 314 13.04 26.25 -7.65
N GLY A 315 13.75 27.21 -7.07
CA GLY A 315 13.51 28.64 -7.20
C GLY A 315 12.13 29.10 -6.75
N PRO A 316 11.60 30.20 -7.39
CA PRO A 316 10.33 30.79 -6.99
C PRO A 316 9.09 29.95 -7.34
N GLN A 317 9.23 28.90 -8.13
CA GLN A 317 8.09 28.05 -8.51
C GLN A 317 7.90 26.86 -7.55
N GLY A 318 8.94 26.43 -6.82
CA GLY A 318 8.89 25.21 -6.05
C GLY A 318 8.72 23.95 -6.92
N ALA A 319 8.27 22.84 -6.37
CA ALA A 319 8.03 21.61 -7.12
C ALA A 319 6.90 20.76 -6.55
N GLY A 320 6.02 20.29 -7.44
CA GLY A 320 5.02 19.25 -7.18
C GLY A 320 4.04 19.51 -6.03
N GLY A 321 3.88 20.75 -5.58
CA GLY A 321 3.08 21.08 -4.38
C GLY A 321 3.70 20.63 -3.06
N ILE A 322 4.84 19.92 -3.10
CA ILE A 322 5.55 19.39 -1.93
C ILE A 322 6.68 20.32 -1.51
N ILE A 323 7.43 20.85 -2.48
CA ILE A 323 8.51 21.82 -2.23
C ILE A 323 7.95 23.24 -2.45
N PRO A 324 7.84 24.05 -1.39
CA PRO A 324 7.30 25.40 -1.49
C PRO A 324 8.12 26.33 -2.41
N PRO A 325 7.53 27.40 -2.93
CA PRO A 325 8.26 28.47 -3.60
C PRO A 325 9.38 29.03 -2.71
N ASN A 326 10.56 29.23 -3.30
CA ASN A 326 11.76 29.74 -2.65
C ASN A 326 12.29 28.90 -1.47
N ALA A 327 11.90 27.63 -1.39
CA ALA A 327 12.41 26.74 -0.35
C ALA A 327 13.87 26.37 -0.59
N ASN A 328 14.70 26.53 0.45
CA ASN A 328 15.98 25.86 0.52
C ASN A 328 15.75 24.40 0.89
N ILE A 329 16.58 23.51 0.38
CA ILE A 329 16.42 22.07 0.58
C ILE A 329 17.74 21.43 1.02
N TYR A 330 17.62 20.28 1.64
CA TYR A 330 18.74 19.50 2.12
C TYR A 330 18.71 18.11 1.47
N PHE A 331 19.90 17.62 1.09
CA PHE A 331 20.08 16.27 0.60
C PHE A 331 21.20 15.55 1.33
N GLU A 332 20.98 14.28 1.58
CA GLU A 332 22.02 13.29 1.79
C GLU A 332 22.20 12.53 0.49
N ILE A 333 23.43 12.42 0.01
CA ILE A 333 23.72 11.73 -1.26
C ILE A 333 24.84 10.73 -1.08
N GLU A 334 24.79 9.65 -1.85
CA GLU A 334 25.84 8.65 -1.99
C GLU A 334 26.04 8.35 -3.47
N LEU A 335 27.28 8.41 -3.93
CA LEU A 335 27.64 8.17 -5.32
C LEU A 335 28.21 6.77 -5.48
N LEU A 336 27.58 5.95 -6.31
CA LEU A 336 27.92 4.55 -6.51
C LEU A 336 28.39 4.29 -7.96
N GLU A 337 29.38 3.40 -8.13
CA GLU A 337 29.82 2.91 -9.43
C GLU A 337 28.85 1.86 -9.99
N ASN A 338 28.28 1.04 -9.12
CA ASN A 338 27.31 0.00 -9.47
C ASN A 338 26.10 0.09 -8.56
N PRO A 339 24.91 -0.38 -9.00
CA PRO A 339 23.76 -0.49 -8.12
C PRO A 339 24.05 -1.60 -7.11
N THR A 340 24.54 -1.24 -5.95
CA THR A 340 24.62 -2.19 -4.83
C THR A 340 23.24 -2.40 -4.25
N LYS A 341 22.92 -3.66 -3.97
CA LYS A 341 21.69 -4.05 -3.30
C LYS A 341 21.71 -3.61 -1.84
#